data_999ffe003a58fd3fd26ec39c606aa6ca
#
_entry.id   999ffe003a58fd3fd26ec39c606aa6ca
#
_cell.length_a   1.000
_cell.length_b   1.000
_cell.length_c   1.000
_cell.angle_alpha   90.00
_cell.angle_beta   90.00
_cell.angle_gamma   90.00
#
_symmetry.space_group_name_H-M   'P 1'
#
loop_
_entity.id
_entity.type
_entity.pdbx_description
1 polymer ?
#
loop_
_entity_poly.entity_id
_entity_poly.type
_entity_poly.pdbx_seq_one_letter_code
_entity_poly.pdbx_strand_id
1 'polypeptide(L)'
;MHLRILEQMSKAIIKTEKGNMTVEFYENDAPKAVANFKKLAKEGFYDGIAFHRVIPNFMVQGGCPFSKSPETAYRAGSGGPGYTIDCELTGENQYHDRGVLSMAHAGRNTGGSQFFICHSRANTAHLDRNHTCFGKVVENVDVVDDIRQGDKITTIEIIED
;
A
#
# COMPACT_ATOMS: atom_id res chain seq x y z
N MET A 1 17.09 1.24 25.54
CA MET A 1 15.66 1.32 25.43
C MET A 1 15.18 1.99 24.18
N HIS A 2 15.80 3.03 23.76
CA HIS A 2 15.45 3.62 22.48
C HIS A 2 15.76 2.69 21.32
N LEU A 3 16.75 1.85 21.48
CA LEU A 3 17.17 0.92 20.45
C LEU A 3 16.06 -0.06 20.10
N ARG A 4 15.24 -0.44 21.09
CA ARG A 4 14.16 -1.37 20.82
C ARG A 4 13.14 -0.81 19.85
N ILE A 5 12.91 0.49 19.91
CA ILE A 5 11.97 1.12 19.00
C ILE A 5 12.46 0.99 17.58
N LEU A 6 13.76 1.23 17.37
CA LEU A 6 14.37 1.09 16.06
C LEU A 6 14.35 -0.36 15.58
N GLU A 7 14.58 -1.28 16.51
CA GLU A 7 14.63 -2.71 16.17
C GLU A 7 13.28 -3.26 15.73
N GLN A 8 12.19 -2.59 16.14
CA GLN A 8 10.85 -3.02 15.78
C GLN A 8 10.41 -2.54 14.42
N MET A 9 11.19 -1.66 13.80
CA MET A 9 10.84 -1.15 12.49
C MET A 9 11.11 -2.23 11.44
N SER A 10 10.11 -2.46 10.62
CA SER A 10 10.24 -3.40 9.53
C SER A 10 10.07 -2.68 8.22
N LYS A 11 10.49 -3.33 7.15
CA LYS A 11 10.47 -2.76 5.81
C LYS A 11 9.88 -3.75 4.83
N ALA A 12 9.50 -3.25 3.68
CA ALA A 12 9.12 -4.08 2.56
C ALA A 12 9.81 -3.56 1.30
N ILE A 13 10.04 -4.47 0.36
CA ILE A 13 10.46 -4.08 -0.98
C ILE A 13 9.33 -4.46 -1.91
N ILE A 14 8.71 -3.47 -2.51
CA ILE A 14 7.69 -3.69 -3.53
C ILE A 14 8.41 -3.77 -4.86
N LYS A 15 8.44 -4.96 -5.45
CA LYS A 15 9.13 -5.21 -6.71
C LYS A 15 8.13 -5.14 -7.86
N THR A 16 8.36 -4.25 -8.80
CA THR A 16 7.47 -4.03 -9.92
C THR A 16 8.22 -4.09 -11.24
N GLU A 17 7.47 -4.13 -12.34
CA GLU A 17 8.05 -4.06 -13.68
C GLU A 17 8.86 -2.79 -13.91
N LYS A 18 8.54 -1.71 -13.17
CA LYS A 18 9.20 -0.41 -13.34
C LYS A 18 10.32 -0.17 -12.34
N GLY A 19 10.54 -1.09 -11.42
CA GLY A 19 11.59 -0.98 -10.41
C GLY A 19 11.10 -1.34 -9.03
N ASN A 20 12.01 -1.28 -8.08
CA ASN A 20 11.75 -1.66 -6.70
C ASN A 20 11.65 -0.41 -5.82
N MET A 21 10.71 -0.46 -4.87
CA MET A 21 10.53 0.62 -3.89
C MET A 21 10.69 0.03 -2.50
N THR A 22 11.50 0.66 -1.66
CA THR A 22 11.65 0.25 -0.27
C THR A 22 10.68 1.06 0.60
N VAL A 23 9.91 0.36 1.41
CA VAL A 23 8.88 0.95 2.27
C VAL A 23 9.24 0.74 3.73
N GLU A 24 9.08 1.77 4.55
CA GLU A 24 9.09 1.64 6.00
C GLU A 24 7.66 1.68 6.50
N PHE A 25 7.33 0.79 7.43
CA PHE A 25 5.97 0.69 7.96
C PHE A 25 5.76 1.60 9.16
N TYR A 26 4.54 2.11 9.30
CA TYR A 26 4.11 2.89 10.47
C TYR A 26 3.52 1.92 11.50
N GLU A 27 4.34 1.13 12.15
CA GLU A 27 3.87 0.03 12.99
C GLU A 27 3.10 0.50 14.23
N ASN A 28 3.50 1.63 14.81
CA ASN A 28 2.80 2.16 15.98
C ASN A 28 1.52 2.90 15.60
N ASP A 29 1.50 3.46 14.40
CA ASP A 29 0.39 4.28 13.92
C ASP A 29 -0.77 3.43 13.41
N ALA A 30 -0.45 2.38 12.68
CA ALA A 30 -1.43 1.56 11.97
C ALA A 30 -1.10 0.07 12.11
N PRO A 31 -1.08 -0.46 13.35
CA PRO A 31 -0.64 -1.84 13.57
C PRO A 31 -1.50 -2.88 12.84
N LYS A 32 -2.80 -2.65 12.70
CA LYS A 32 -3.66 -3.61 12.02
C LYS A 32 -3.40 -3.63 10.53
N ALA A 33 -3.29 -2.46 9.92
CA ALA A 33 -3.01 -2.36 8.49
C ALA A 33 -1.64 -2.94 8.16
N VAL A 34 -0.63 -2.63 8.97
CA VAL A 34 0.72 -3.16 8.77
C VAL A 34 0.75 -4.68 8.90
N ALA A 35 0.14 -5.22 9.96
CA ALA A 35 0.12 -6.66 10.17
C ALA A 35 -0.59 -7.38 9.03
N ASN A 36 -1.69 -6.82 8.54
CA ASN A 36 -2.44 -7.37 7.44
C ASN A 36 -1.63 -7.37 6.14
N PHE A 37 -1.00 -6.25 5.83
CA PHE A 37 -0.19 -6.13 4.62
C PHE A 37 0.97 -7.12 4.63
N LYS A 38 1.67 -7.22 5.77
CA LYS A 38 2.77 -8.18 5.92
C LYS A 38 2.31 -9.62 5.73
N LYS A 39 1.18 -9.97 6.34
CA LYS A 39 0.62 -11.31 6.24
C LYS A 39 0.32 -11.66 4.78
N LEU A 40 -0.37 -10.76 4.08
CA LEU A 40 -0.73 -11.00 2.69
C LEU A 40 0.51 -11.08 1.80
N ALA A 41 1.49 -10.21 2.03
CA ALA A 41 2.73 -10.22 1.27
C ALA A 41 3.48 -11.52 1.46
N LYS A 42 3.59 -12.00 2.70
CA LYS A 42 4.29 -13.25 3.01
C LYS A 42 3.61 -14.47 2.42
N GLU A 43 2.30 -14.41 2.24
CA GLU A 43 1.53 -15.49 1.62
C GLU A 43 1.59 -15.48 0.11
N GLY A 44 2.25 -14.48 -0.48
CA GLY A 44 2.30 -14.33 -1.93
C GLY A 44 1.03 -13.76 -2.54
N PHE A 45 0.15 -13.20 -1.73
CA PHE A 45 -1.14 -12.68 -2.19
C PHE A 45 -0.96 -11.61 -3.28
N TYR A 46 0.04 -10.76 -3.13
CA TYR A 46 0.26 -9.65 -4.06
C TYR A 46 1.02 -10.03 -5.32
N ASP A 47 1.57 -11.24 -5.39
CA ASP A 47 2.38 -11.65 -6.54
C ASP A 47 1.54 -11.65 -7.82
N GLY A 48 1.97 -10.89 -8.82
CA GLY A 48 1.28 -10.82 -10.10
C GLY A 48 0.07 -9.90 -10.15
N ILE A 49 -0.26 -9.23 -9.04
CA ILE A 49 -1.37 -8.27 -9.01
C ILE A 49 -0.97 -6.98 -9.69
N ALA A 50 -1.89 -6.36 -10.42
CA ALA A 50 -1.63 -5.15 -11.16
C ALA A 50 -2.02 -3.89 -10.38
N PHE A 51 -1.39 -2.77 -10.74
CA PHE A 51 -1.89 -1.46 -10.36
C PHE A 51 -3.04 -1.14 -11.32
N HIS A 52 -4.24 -1.43 -10.89
CA HIS A 52 -5.42 -1.38 -11.76
C HIS A 52 -5.98 0.03 -11.93
N ARG A 53 -5.52 0.99 -11.12
CA ARG A 53 -6.01 2.37 -11.20
C ARG A 53 -4.83 3.30 -10.95
N VAL A 54 -4.42 4.02 -11.99
CA VAL A 54 -3.31 4.97 -11.91
C VAL A 54 -3.80 6.32 -12.41
N ILE A 55 -3.73 7.33 -11.54
CA ILE A 55 -4.12 8.68 -11.90
C ILE A 55 -2.90 9.57 -11.72
N PRO A 56 -2.32 10.08 -12.80
CA PRO A 56 -1.09 10.90 -12.73
C PRO A 56 -1.26 12.07 -11.76
N ASN A 57 -0.21 12.33 -11.00
CA ASN A 57 -0.14 13.39 -9.99
C ASN A 57 -1.08 13.17 -8.80
N PHE A 58 -1.77 12.03 -8.74
CA PHE A 58 -2.63 11.68 -7.63
C PHE A 58 -2.13 10.42 -6.93
N MET A 59 -2.30 9.24 -7.53
CA MET A 59 -1.89 8.00 -6.86
C MET A 59 -1.79 6.83 -7.83
N VAL A 60 -1.14 5.75 -7.38
CA VAL A 60 -1.19 4.44 -8.04
C VAL A 60 -1.84 3.47 -7.07
N GLN A 61 -2.88 2.77 -7.49
CA GLN A 61 -3.66 1.88 -6.64
C GLN A 61 -3.59 0.44 -7.16
N GLY A 62 -3.36 -0.49 -6.25
CA GLY A 62 -3.31 -1.90 -6.57
C GLY A 62 -3.77 -2.75 -5.40
N GLY A 63 -3.52 -4.05 -5.50
CA GLY A 63 -3.84 -4.97 -4.40
C GLY A 63 -5.16 -5.71 -4.57
N CYS A 64 -5.85 -5.53 -5.69
CA CYS A 64 -7.08 -6.27 -5.95
C CYS A 64 -6.76 -7.61 -6.63
N PRO A 65 -7.15 -8.75 -6.04
CA PRO A 65 -6.82 -10.05 -6.63
C PRO A 65 -7.42 -10.28 -8.01
N PHE A 66 -8.50 -9.60 -8.35
CA PHE A 66 -9.11 -9.72 -9.67
C PHE A 66 -8.25 -9.12 -10.79
N SER A 67 -7.28 -8.27 -10.45
CA SER A 67 -6.39 -7.69 -11.44
C SER A 67 -5.28 -8.63 -11.88
N LYS A 68 -5.20 -9.82 -11.28
CA LYS A 68 -4.13 -10.78 -11.53
C LYS A 68 -4.27 -11.50 -12.86
N SER A 69 -5.50 -11.74 -13.28
CA SER A 69 -5.81 -12.56 -14.45
C SER A 69 -6.69 -11.80 -15.44
N PRO A 70 -6.46 -11.96 -16.76
CA PRO A 70 -7.32 -11.31 -17.75
C PRO A 70 -8.81 -11.69 -17.61
N GLU A 71 -9.10 -12.92 -17.17
CA GLU A 71 -10.47 -13.38 -17.04
C GLU A 71 -11.27 -12.64 -15.99
N THR A 72 -10.60 -12.11 -14.98
CA THR A 72 -11.25 -11.39 -13.85
C THR A 72 -10.95 -9.91 -13.85
N ALA A 73 -10.15 -9.42 -14.79
CA ALA A 73 -9.69 -8.02 -14.78
C ALA A 73 -10.85 -7.02 -14.84
N TYR A 74 -11.98 -7.38 -15.43
CA TYR A 74 -13.15 -6.50 -15.48
C TYR A 74 -13.72 -6.23 -14.09
N ARG A 75 -13.37 -7.03 -13.08
CA ARG A 75 -13.80 -6.85 -11.70
C ARG A 75 -12.76 -6.15 -10.84
N ALA A 76 -11.65 -5.71 -11.44
CA ALA A 76 -10.59 -5.05 -10.70
C ALA A 76 -11.12 -3.85 -9.94
N GLY A 77 -10.72 -3.74 -8.68
CA GLY A 77 -11.20 -2.69 -7.78
C GLY A 77 -12.27 -3.18 -6.81
N SER A 78 -12.89 -4.34 -7.09
CA SER A 78 -13.97 -4.85 -6.26
C SER A 78 -13.55 -5.99 -5.34
N GLY A 79 -12.32 -6.50 -5.46
CA GLY A 79 -11.88 -7.68 -4.72
C GLY A 79 -11.04 -7.33 -3.51
N GLY A 80 -10.87 -8.34 -2.65
CA GLY A 80 -10.08 -8.24 -1.45
C GLY A 80 -9.72 -9.62 -0.93
N PRO A 81 -9.23 -9.71 0.31
CA PRO A 81 -8.72 -10.96 0.86
C PRO A 81 -9.82 -11.85 1.48
N GLY A 82 -11.07 -11.42 1.43
CA GLY A 82 -12.17 -12.18 2.02
C GLY A 82 -12.59 -11.69 3.40
N TYR A 83 -12.02 -10.59 3.87
CA TYR A 83 -12.34 -9.98 5.16
C TYR A 83 -12.04 -8.48 5.09
N THR A 84 -12.44 -7.73 6.11
CA THR A 84 -12.12 -6.31 6.19
C THR A 84 -11.38 -6.00 7.48
N ILE A 85 -10.67 -4.87 7.49
CA ILE A 85 -9.98 -4.37 8.67
C ILE A 85 -10.46 -2.96 9.00
N ASP A 86 -10.33 -2.60 10.27
CA ASP A 86 -10.75 -1.28 10.75
C ASP A 86 -9.77 -0.20 10.31
N CYS A 87 -10.28 1.02 10.15
CA CYS A 87 -9.44 2.19 9.91
C CYS A 87 -8.67 2.55 11.17
N GLU A 88 -7.48 3.12 10.97
CA GLU A 88 -6.60 3.59 12.06
C GLU A 88 -6.17 5.00 11.70
N LEU A 89 -6.94 5.99 12.15
CA LEU A 89 -6.88 7.35 11.60
C LEU A 89 -6.32 8.40 12.57
N THR A 90 -5.97 8.02 13.80
CA THR A 90 -5.67 8.99 14.84
C THR A 90 -4.19 9.19 15.14
N GLY A 91 -3.31 8.43 14.51
CA GLY A 91 -1.88 8.51 14.78
C GLY A 91 -1.21 9.74 14.19
N GLU A 92 0.09 9.89 14.48
CA GLU A 92 0.86 11.05 14.08
C GLU A 92 1.20 11.08 12.60
N ASN A 93 1.18 9.92 11.94
CA ASN A 93 1.60 9.82 10.54
C ASN A 93 0.43 9.68 9.57
N GLN A 94 -0.77 10.07 9.98
CA GLN A 94 -1.97 9.94 9.15
C GLN A 94 -2.10 11.09 8.15
N TYR A 95 -1.05 11.33 7.37
CA TYR A 95 -0.98 12.37 6.36
C TYR A 95 -0.53 11.76 5.02
N HIS A 96 -1.15 12.20 3.94
CA HIS A 96 -0.91 11.64 2.61
C HIS A 96 0.15 12.45 1.86
N ASP A 97 1.40 12.32 2.33
CA ASP A 97 2.55 12.93 1.66
C ASP A 97 2.99 12.06 0.47
N ARG A 98 3.81 12.61 -0.40
CA ARG A 98 4.38 11.85 -1.52
C ARG A 98 5.06 10.58 -1.00
N GLY A 99 4.75 9.45 -1.63
CA GLY A 99 5.33 8.15 -1.29
C GLY A 99 4.61 7.40 -0.18
N VAL A 100 3.60 7.99 0.45
CA VAL A 100 2.88 7.32 1.53
C VAL A 100 1.97 6.23 0.97
N LEU A 101 1.98 5.07 1.64
CA LEU A 101 1.08 3.97 1.38
C LEU A 101 -0.15 4.11 2.25
N SER A 102 -1.32 4.07 1.63
CA SER A 102 -2.59 4.23 2.33
C SER A 102 -3.58 3.16 1.88
N MET A 103 -4.50 2.81 2.76
CA MET A 103 -5.49 1.78 2.47
C MET A 103 -6.62 2.33 1.62
N ALA A 104 -6.88 1.68 0.50
CA ALA A 104 -8.10 1.92 -0.26
C ALA A 104 -9.26 1.22 0.42
N HIS A 105 -10.45 1.83 0.38
CA HIS A 105 -11.65 1.22 0.94
C HIS A 105 -12.91 1.83 0.32
N ALA A 106 -14.04 1.21 0.60
CA ALA A 106 -15.35 1.66 0.10
C ALA A 106 -16.15 2.34 1.22
N GLY A 107 -15.47 2.90 2.21
CA GLY A 107 -16.06 3.56 3.36
C GLY A 107 -15.33 3.14 4.62
N ARG A 108 -15.78 3.68 5.76
CA ARG A 108 -15.13 3.41 7.05
C ARG A 108 -15.12 1.92 7.36
N ASN A 109 -13.93 1.42 7.75
CA ASN A 109 -13.75 0.04 8.23
C ASN A 109 -14.02 -1.03 7.17
N THR A 110 -13.79 -0.71 5.88
CA THR A 110 -13.98 -1.67 4.79
C THR A 110 -12.69 -1.99 4.03
N GLY A 111 -11.53 -1.60 4.56
CA GLY A 111 -10.25 -1.92 3.95
C GLY A 111 -9.98 -3.42 3.95
N GLY A 112 -9.19 -3.87 3.01
CA GLY A 112 -8.81 -5.28 2.88
C GLY A 112 -7.40 -5.42 2.34
N SER A 113 -7.25 -5.65 1.04
CA SER A 113 -5.93 -5.82 0.43
C SER A 113 -5.52 -4.66 -0.46
N GLN A 114 -6.46 -3.84 -0.92
CA GLN A 114 -6.12 -2.76 -1.84
C GLN A 114 -5.48 -1.59 -1.13
N PHE A 115 -4.47 -1.02 -1.77
CA PHE A 115 -3.74 0.13 -1.24
C PHE A 115 -3.38 1.06 -2.39
N PHE A 116 -2.99 2.28 -2.05
CA PHE A 116 -2.47 3.21 -3.04
C PHE A 116 -1.21 3.89 -2.51
N ILE A 117 -0.38 4.35 -3.43
CA ILE A 117 0.83 5.10 -3.11
C ILE A 117 0.65 6.51 -3.67
N CYS A 118 0.86 7.50 -2.82
CA CYS A 118 0.58 8.89 -3.18
C CYS A 118 1.67 9.49 -4.07
N HIS A 119 1.26 10.22 -5.10
CA HIS A 119 2.17 10.96 -5.97
C HIS A 119 2.54 12.32 -5.37
N SER A 120 1.55 13.06 -4.90
CA SER A 120 1.74 14.47 -4.56
C SER A 120 0.80 14.87 -3.44
N ARG A 121 1.36 15.43 -2.38
CA ARG A 121 0.53 15.90 -1.26
C ARG A 121 -0.52 16.94 -1.70
N ALA A 122 -0.19 17.77 -2.66
CA ALA A 122 -1.15 18.78 -3.13
C ALA A 122 -2.47 18.16 -3.59
N ASN A 123 -2.41 16.93 -4.13
CA ASN A 123 -3.58 16.27 -4.67
C ASN A 123 -4.13 15.18 -3.76
N THR A 124 -3.44 14.83 -2.68
CA THR A 124 -3.85 13.75 -1.78
C THR A 124 -4.17 14.22 -0.37
N ALA A 125 -3.93 15.48 -0.04
CA ALA A 125 -4.15 15.98 1.33
C ALA A 125 -5.59 15.81 1.81
N HIS A 126 -6.56 15.86 0.91
CA HIS A 126 -7.97 15.71 1.27
C HIS A 126 -8.32 14.32 1.78
N LEU A 127 -7.41 13.36 1.62
CA LEU A 127 -7.62 11.99 2.10
C LEU A 127 -7.18 11.81 3.55
N ASP A 128 -6.51 12.82 4.11
CA ASP A 128 -6.00 12.73 5.49
C ASP A 128 -7.12 12.38 6.45
N ARG A 129 -6.83 11.40 7.32
CA ARG A 129 -7.73 10.91 8.37
C ARG A 129 -9.06 10.34 7.83
N ASN A 130 -9.09 10.00 6.54
CA ASN A 130 -10.18 9.23 5.94
C ASN A 130 -9.69 7.87 5.49
N HIS A 131 -8.42 7.76 5.10
CA HIS A 131 -7.78 6.51 4.71
C HIS A 131 -6.58 6.27 5.61
N THR A 132 -6.36 5.02 6.00
CA THR A 132 -5.29 4.65 6.91
C THR A 132 -3.94 4.66 6.20
N CYS A 133 -3.04 5.54 6.63
CA CYS A 133 -1.66 5.55 6.18
C CYS A 133 -0.87 4.54 6.98
N PHE A 134 -0.19 3.61 6.32
CA PHE A 134 0.49 2.53 7.03
C PHE A 134 1.97 2.38 6.69
N GLY A 135 2.51 3.20 5.82
CA GLY A 135 3.92 3.17 5.48
C GLY A 135 4.29 4.27 4.51
N LYS A 136 5.59 4.31 4.18
CA LYS A 136 6.11 5.33 3.26
C LYS A 136 7.27 4.75 2.48
N VAL A 137 7.31 5.06 1.19
CA VAL A 137 8.46 4.72 0.35
C VAL A 137 9.63 5.61 0.76
N VAL A 138 10.72 4.98 1.18
CA VAL A 138 11.92 5.69 1.64
C VAL A 138 13.09 5.57 0.67
N GLU A 139 13.02 4.63 -0.27
CA GLU A 139 14.03 4.50 -1.32
C GLU A 139 13.34 4.31 -2.65
N ASN A 140 13.85 5.00 -3.67
CA ASN A 140 13.36 4.90 -5.07
C ASN A 140 11.91 5.36 -5.23
N VAL A 141 11.53 6.43 -4.54
CA VAL A 141 10.16 6.96 -4.63
C VAL A 141 9.81 7.35 -6.07
N ASP A 142 10.80 7.69 -6.90
CA ASP A 142 10.55 8.07 -8.29
C ASP A 142 9.94 6.95 -9.13
N VAL A 143 10.05 5.70 -8.69
CA VAL A 143 9.41 4.58 -9.38
C VAL A 143 7.90 4.78 -9.43
N VAL A 144 7.33 5.44 -8.41
CA VAL A 144 5.89 5.74 -8.37
C VAL A 144 5.46 6.51 -9.63
N ASP A 145 6.32 7.41 -10.10
CA ASP A 145 6.02 8.22 -11.28
C ASP A 145 6.06 7.41 -12.58
N ASP A 146 6.77 6.28 -12.57
CA ASP A 146 6.94 5.44 -13.75
C ASP A 146 5.88 4.37 -13.88
N ILE A 147 5.15 4.08 -12.82
CA ILE A 147 4.10 3.06 -12.83
C ILE A 147 2.94 3.52 -13.70
N ARG A 148 2.48 2.62 -14.56
CA ARG A 148 1.34 2.86 -15.44
C ARG A 148 0.23 1.86 -15.15
N GLN A 149 -0.98 2.21 -15.52
CA GLN A 149 -2.12 1.35 -15.29
C GLN A 149 -1.90 -0.01 -15.98
N GLY A 150 -2.04 -1.07 -15.19
CA GLY A 150 -1.80 -2.42 -15.66
C GLY A 150 -0.42 -2.97 -15.35
N ASP A 151 0.52 -2.13 -14.90
CA ASP A 151 1.84 -2.63 -14.47
C ASP A 151 1.66 -3.55 -13.27
N LYS A 152 2.49 -4.60 -13.23
CA LYS A 152 2.32 -5.64 -12.22
C LYS A 152 3.32 -5.54 -11.10
N ILE A 153 2.87 -5.94 -9.91
CA ILE A 153 3.73 -6.22 -8.78
C ILE A 153 4.28 -7.61 -9.01
N THR A 154 5.60 -7.74 -9.09
CA THR A 154 6.25 -9.05 -9.20
C THR A 154 6.10 -9.80 -7.89
N THR A 155 6.47 -9.15 -6.80
CA THR A 155 6.31 -9.68 -5.45
C THR A 155 6.56 -8.55 -4.46
N ILE A 156 6.15 -8.77 -3.22
CA ILE A 156 6.46 -7.85 -2.11
C ILE A 156 7.22 -8.65 -1.08
N GLU A 157 8.47 -8.27 -0.84
CA GLU A 157 9.35 -8.92 0.12
C GLU A 157 9.29 -8.19 1.44
N ILE A 158 9.04 -8.92 2.53
CA ILE A 158 9.01 -8.34 3.88
C ILE A 158 10.36 -8.57 4.53
N ILE A 159 10.95 -7.51 5.07
CA ILE A 159 12.24 -7.55 5.75
C ILE A 159 12.00 -7.18 7.20
N GLU A 160 12.22 -8.14 8.09
CA GLU A 160 12.05 -7.94 9.53
C GLU A 160 13.37 -8.17 10.24
N ASP A 161 13.61 -7.38 11.26
CA ASP A 161 14.83 -7.51 12.06
C ASP A 161 14.69 -8.55 13.16
#